data_2f37c77fa2ccd6951fc0aa27d157293f
#
_entry.id   2f37c77fa2ccd6951fc0aa27d157293f
#
_cell.length_a   1.000
_cell.length_b   1.000
_cell.length_c   1.000
_cell.angle_alpha   90.00
_cell.angle_beta   90.00
_cell.angle_gamma   90.00
#
_symmetry.space_group_name_H-M   'P 1'
#
loop_
_entity.id
_entity.type
_entity.pdbx_description
1 polymer ?
#
loop_
_entity_poly.entity_id
_entity_poly.type
_entity_poly.pdbx_seq_one_letter_code
_entity_poly.pdbx_strand_id
1 'polypeptide(L)'
;MIKINKVDVNDLEVLSKIDIDNFEDAWTKEMFKSELEHPNAEYYGLFNDEEMIGFCGGWLVSDEYQINKIVIDKPHQNKKLGQIFFTYVMQVLKTKGVKKALVEVRVSNMPAITVYEKSGFATIDIRKNYYKNNGENAYVMVRDFSNEQF
;
A
#
# COMPACT_ATOMS: atom_id res chain seq x y z
N MET A 1 -12.95 17.08 5.12
CA MET A 1 -13.03 16.63 3.73
C MET A 1 -11.88 15.67 3.44
N ILE A 2 -12.20 14.54 2.83
CA ILE A 2 -11.21 13.51 2.49
C ILE A 2 -10.55 13.87 1.17
N LYS A 3 -9.23 13.80 1.11
CA LYS A 3 -8.50 13.95 -0.14
C LYS A 3 -7.27 13.04 -0.17
N ILE A 4 -6.78 12.77 -1.36
CA ILE A 4 -5.67 11.85 -1.61
C ILE A 4 -4.63 12.61 -2.43
N ASN A 5 -3.40 12.68 -1.93
CA ASN A 5 -2.31 13.38 -2.59
C ASN A 5 -1.05 12.54 -2.58
N LYS A 6 -0.18 12.77 -3.55
CA LYS A 6 1.17 12.20 -3.50
C LYS A 6 1.92 12.78 -2.30
N VAL A 7 2.74 11.95 -1.68
CA VAL A 7 3.59 12.33 -0.55
C VAL A 7 5.04 11.96 -0.85
N ASP A 8 5.96 12.58 -0.16
CA ASP A 8 7.39 12.38 -0.38
C ASP A 8 8.16 12.50 0.94
N VAL A 9 9.47 12.67 0.87
CA VAL A 9 10.35 12.72 2.03
C VAL A 9 9.99 13.86 2.99
N ASN A 10 9.32 14.90 2.53
CA ASN A 10 8.86 16.00 3.41
C ASN A 10 7.78 15.54 4.40
N ASP A 11 7.12 14.41 4.11
CA ASP A 11 6.08 13.83 4.96
C ASP A 11 6.64 12.72 5.88
N LEU A 12 7.96 12.57 5.95
CA LEU A 12 8.63 11.47 6.66
C LEU A 12 8.16 11.30 8.10
N GLU A 13 8.02 12.39 8.83
CA GLU A 13 7.66 12.33 10.25
C GLU A 13 6.30 11.68 10.47
N VAL A 14 5.29 12.12 9.71
CA VAL A 14 3.93 11.60 9.87
C VAL A 14 3.80 10.19 9.31
N LEU A 15 4.48 9.89 8.20
CA LEU A 15 4.48 8.52 7.64
C LEU A 15 5.09 7.55 8.64
N SER A 16 6.23 7.90 9.23
CA SER A 16 6.91 7.07 10.22
C SER A 16 6.05 6.85 11.46
N LYS A 17 5.37 7.90 11.93
CA LYS A 17 4.48 7.81 13.10
C LYS A 17 3.32 6.86 12.84
N ILE A 18 2.67 6.96 11.68
CA ILE A 18 1.57 6.06 11.32
C ILE A 18 2.07 4.61 11.25
N ASP A 19 3.24 4.40 10.67
CA ASP A 19 3.83 3.07 10.57
C ASP A 19 4.09 2.46 11.95
N ILE A 20 4.73 3.20 12.83
CA ILE A 20 5.05 2.77 14.19
C ILE A 20 3.77 2.46 14.98
N ASP A 21 2.75 3.30 14.85
CA ASP A 21 1.50 3.15 15.58
C ASP A 21 0.68 1.93 15.13
N ASN A 22 0.92 1.42 13.92
CA ASN A 22 0.07 0.39 13.31
C ASN A 22 0.76 -0.95 13.03
N PHE A 23 2.09 -1.03 13.08
CA PHE A 23 2.84 -2.26 12.79
C PHE A 23 3.86 -2.57 13.86
N GLU A 24 3.94 -3.85 14.27
CA GLU A 24 4.97 -4.31 15.20
C GLU A 24 6.36 -4.27 14.57
N ASP A 25 6.44 -4.56 13.28
CA ASP A 25 7.67 -4.57 12.49
C ASP A 25 7.83 -3.29 11.66
N ALA A 26 7.44 -2.17 12.23
CA ALA A 26 7.54 -0.87 11.56
C ALA A 26 8.98 -0.58 11.12
N TRP A 27 9.10 0.11 10.00
CA TRP A 27 10.41 0.56 9.52
C TRP A 27 10.99 1.62 10.44
N THR A 28 12.33 1.65 10.55
CA THR A 28 13.01 2.78 11.20
C THR A 28 12.83 4.03 10.33
N LYS A 29 13.04 5.19 10.94
CA LYS A 29 12.96 6.45 10.21
C LYS A 29 13.98 6.49 9.05
N GLU A 30 15.18 5.97 9.26
CA GLU A 30 16.22 5.90 8.22
C GLU A 30 15.78 5.01 7.07
N MET A 31 15.17 3.86 7.35
CA MET A 31 14.64 2.97 6.32
C MET A 31 13.55 3.68 5.52
N PHE A 32 12.66 4.38 6.19
CA PHE A 32 11.56 5.11 5.54
C PHE A 32 12.10 6.24 4.66
N LYS A 33 13.09 6.98 5.16
CA LYS A 33 13.72 8.04 4.39
C LYS A 33 14.36 7.50 3.11
N SER A 34 15.14 6.41 3.24
CA SER A 34 15.76 5.75 2.09
C SER A 34 14.72 5.30 1.07
N GLU A 35 13.62 4.74 1.53
CA GLU A 35 12.52 4.31 0.69
C GLU A 35 11.91 5.47 -0.09
N LEU A 36 11.59 6.57 0.61
CA LEU A 36 10.96 7.74 -0.01
C LEU A 36 11.87 8.47 -0.98
N GLU A 37 13.18 8.40 -0.77
CA GLU A 37 14.18 9.02 -1.66
C GLU A 37 14.50 8.17 -2.88
N HIS A 38 14.04 6.92 -2.91
CA HIS A 38 14.30 6.04 -4.04
C HIS A 38 13.63 6.58 -5.31
N PRO A 39 14.31 6.55 -6.47
CA PRO A 39 13.76 7.10 -7.72
C PRO A 39 12.44 6.48 -8.15
N ASN A 40 12.19 5.23 -7.79
CA ASN A 40 10.98 4.51 -8.16
C ASN A 40 9.87 4.59 -7.11
N ALA A 41 10.09 5.30 -6.01
CA ALA A 41 9.09 5.41 -4.95
C ALA A 41 7.85 6.16 -5.46
N GLU A 42 6.68 5.60 -5.16
CA GLU A 42 5.40 6.19 -5.52
C GLU A 42 4.48 6.01 -4.31
N TYR A 43 4.34 7.08 -3.52
CA TYR A 43 3.60 7.06 -2.25
C TYR A 43 2.46 8.05 -2.28
N TYR A 44 1.34 7.66 -1.69
CA TYR A 44 0.11 8.45 -1.60
C TYR A 44 -0.35 8.53 -0.16
N GLY A 45 -0.81 9.69 0.24
CA GLY A 45 -1.41 9.91 1.57
C GLY A 45 -2.91 10.12 1.45
N LEU A 46 -3.62 9.60 2.44
CA LEU A 46 -5.05 9.87 2.64
C LEU A 46 -5.16 10.91 3.74
N PHE A 47 -5.85 12.00 3.45
CA PHE A 47 -5.97 13.14 4.38
C PHE A 47 -7.43 13.38 4.75
N ASN A 48 -7.65 13.69 6.00
CA ASN A 48 -8.90 14.29 6.45
C ASN A 48 -8.57 15.75 6.81
N ASP A 49 -9.02 16.66 5.96
CA ASP A 49 -8.56 18.06 5.96
C ASP A 49 -7.03 18.10 5.84
N GLU A 50 -6.31 18.64 6.81
CA GLU A 50 -4.86 18.73 6.77
C GLU A 50 -4.14 17.53 7.42
N GLU A 51 -4.90 16.64 8.06
CA GLU A 51 -4.32 15.50 8.79
C GLU A 51 -4.20 14.27 7.92
N MET A 52 -2.98 13.72 7.81
CA MET A 52 -2.79 12.42 7.16
C MET A 52 -3.30 11.32 8.08
N ILE A 53 -4.22 10.51 7.56
CA ILE A 53 -4.86 9.43 8.31
C ILE A 53 -4.57 8.04 7.72
N GLY A 54 -3.76 7.97 6.69
CA GLY A 54 -3.33 6.72 6.08
C GLY A 54 -2.37 6.96 4.94
N PHE A 55 -1.72 5.90 4.50
CA PHE A 55 -0.86 5.98 3.32
C PHE A 55 -0.79 4.65 2.58
N CYS A 56 -0.43 4.74 1.30
CA CYS A 56 -0.17 3.59 0.44
C CYS A 56 1.10 3.89 -0.33
N GLY A 57 2.02 2.96 -0.34
CA GLY A 57 3.28 3.17 -1.01
C GLY A 57 3.87 1.93 -1.61
N GLY A 58 4.72 2.16 -2.58
CA GLY A 58 5.43 1.11 -3.28
C GLY A 58 6.39 1.68 -4.30
N TRP A 59 6.87 0.81 -5.17
CA TRP A 59 7.79 1.17 -6.24
C TRP A 59 7.12 0.99 -7.59
N LEU A 60 7.24 2.01 -8.42
CA LEU A 60 6.83 1.94 -9.82
C LEU A 60 8.06 1.62 -10.66
N VAL A 61 8.16 0.37 -11.11
CA VAL A 61 9.29 -0.12 -11.90
C VAL A 61 8.75 -0.45 -13.29
N SER A 62 9.15 0.36 -14.28
CA SER A 62 8.60 0.26 -15.63
C SER A 62 7.08 0.46 -15.60
N ASP A 63 6.29 -0.55 -15.97
CA ASP A 63 4.82 -0.48 -15.96
C ASP A 63 4.20 -1.32 -14.85
N GLU A 64 4.99 -1.71 -13.85
CA GLU A 64 4.52 -2.49 -12.70
C GLU A 64 4.64 -1.69 -11.41
N TYR A 65 3.58 -1.73 -10.58
CA TYR A 65 3.59 -1.13 -9.25
C TYR A 65 3.68 -2.23 -8.21
N GLN A 66 4.77 -2.20 -7.44
CA GLN A 66 5.03 -3.17 -6.37
C GLN A 66 4.64 -2.53 -5.04
N ILE A 67 3.52 -2.96 -4.47
CA ILE A 67 2.97 -2.38 -3.25
C ILE A 67 3.80 -2.86 -2.07
N ASN A 68 4.31 -1.92 -1.27
CA ASN A 68 5.06 -2.23 -0.05
C ASN A 68 4.16 -2.17 1.18
N LYS A 69 3.35 -1.12 1.30
CA LYS A 69 2.48 -0.91 2.47
C LYS A 69 1.21 -0.20 2.08
N ILE A 70 0.13 -0.57 2.78
CA ILE A 70 -1.08 0.23 2.85
C ILE A 70 -1.58 0.20 4.29
N VAL A 71 -1.95 1.35 4.83
CA VAL A 71 -2.44 1.44 6.20
C VAL A 71 -3.40 2.62 6.35
N ILE A 72 -4.47 2.38 7.13
CA ILE A 72 -5.31 3.43 7.68
C ILE A 72 -4.98 3.49 9.17
N ASP A 73 -4.69 4.67 9.69
CA ASP A 73 -4.36 4.86 11.09
C ASP A 73 -5.53 4.41 11.99
N LYS A 74 -5.20 3.80 13.12
CA LYS A 74 -6.18 3.11 13.99
C LYS A 74 -7.45 3.90 14.29
N PRO A 75 -7.39 5.21 14.66
CA PRO A 75 -8.61 5.95 14.95
C PRO A 75 -9.60 6.04 13.77
N HIS A 76 -9.12 5.78 12.56
CA HIS A 76 -9.90 5.94 11.34
C HIS A 76 -10.22 4.62 10.65
N GLN A 77 -9.87 3.48 11.26
CA GLN A 77 -10.15 2.16 10.71
C GLN A 77 -11.63 1.80 10.86
N ASN A 78 -12.07 0.77 10.12
CA ASN A 78 -13.44 0.24 10.15
C ASN A 78 -14.51 1.21 9.64
N LYS A 79 -14.11 2.16 8.79
CA LYS A 79 -15.02 3.13 8.15
C LYS A 79 -15.03 2.98 6.63
N LYS A 80 -14.55 1.83 6.13
CA LYS A 80 -14.42 1.53 4.69
C LYS A 80 -13.45 2.46 3.95
N LEU A 81 -12.68 3.26 4.66
CA LEU A 81 -11.73 4.20 4.06
C LEU A 81 -10.60 3.47 3.34
N GLY A 82 -10.16 2.33 3.87
CA GLY A 82 -9.11 1.54 3.22
C GLY A 82 -9.49 1.11 1.81
N GLN A 83 -10.72 0.62 1.62
CA GLN A 83 -11.20 0.21 0.31
C GLN A 83 -11.31 1.40 -0.64
N ILE A 84 -11.86 2.51 -0.17
CA ILE A 84 -12.03 3.73 -0.97
C ILE A 84 -10.66 4.26 -1.39
N PHE A 85 -9.75 4.35 -0.45
CA PHE A 85 -8.40 4.85 -0.68
C PHE A 85 -7.64 3.98 -1.69
N PHE A 86 -7.63 2.67 -1.45
CA PHE A 86 -6.92 1.73 -2.32
C PHE A 86 -7.49 1.74 -3.74
N THR A 87 -8.82 1.74 -3.85
CA THR A 87 -9.48 1.79 -5.16
C THR A 87 -9.09 3.05 -5.93
N TYR A 88 -9.03 4.19 -5.24
CA TYR A 88 -8.62 5.44 -5.85
C TYR A 88 -7.16 5.38 -6.34
N VAL A 89 -6.25 4.90 -5.49
CA VAL A 89 -4.83 4.79 -5.87
C VAL A 89 -4.65 3.87 -7.08
N MET A 90 -5.35 2.74 -7.11
CA MET A 90 -5.30 1.84 -8.26
C MET A 90 -5.82 2.50 -9.53
N GLN A 91 -6.87 3.30 -9.42
CA GLN A 91 -7.40 4.03 -10.58
C GLN A 91 -6.40 5.09 -11.09
N VAL A 92 -5.73 5.80 -10.19
CA VAL A 92 -4.68 6.76 -10.57
C VAL A 92 -3.55 6.04 -11.32
N LEU A 93 -3.11 4.91 -10.82
CA LEU A 93 -2.04 4.13 -11.46
C LEU A 93 -2.46 3.63 -12.84
N LYS A 94 -3.68 3.13 -12.96
CA LYS A 94 -4.24 2.69 -14.23
C LYS A 94 -4.26 3.83 -15.26
N THR A 95 -4.70 5.01 -14.84
CA THR A 95 -4.72 6.21 -15.68
C THR A 95 -3.32 6.61 -16.13
N LYS A 96 -2.30 6.39 -15.30
CA LYS A 96 -0.90 6.69 -15.65
C LYS A 96 -0.28 5.65 -16.59
N GLY A 97 -1.00 4.60 -16.93
CA GLY A 97 -0.51 3.56 -17.84
C GLY A 97 0.17 2.38 -17.15
N VAL A 98 0.03 2.27 -15.83
CA VAL A 98 0.53 1.09 -15.10
C VAL A 98 -0.25 -0.13 -15.58
N LYS A 99 0.46 -1.21 -15.91
CA LYS A 99 -0.16 -2.42 -16.45
C LYS A 99 -0.45 -3.47 -15.40
N LYS A 100 0.30 -3.46 -14.30
CA LYS A 100 0.21 -4.50 -13.28
C LYS A 100 0.50 -3.93 -11.91
N ALA A 101 -0.26 -4.37 -10.89
CA ALA A 101 0.06 -4.09 -9.49
C ALA A 101 0.22 -5.41 -8.76
N LEU A 102 1.25 -5.51 -7.91
CA LEU A 102 1.59 -6.71 -7.17
C LEU A 102 1.71 -6.39 -5.69
N VAL A 103 1.30 -7.33 -4.85
CA VAL A 103 1.46 -7.21 -3.40
C VAL A 103 1.76 -8.58 -2.79
N GLU A 104 2.60 -8.56 -1.75
CA GLU A 104 2.81 -9.71 -0.89
C GLU A 104 2.14 -9.42 0.44
N VAL A 105 1.28 -10.34 0.89
CA VAL A 105 0.47 -10.14 2.09
C VAL A 105 0.50 -11.39 2.95
N ARG A 106 0.60 -11.21 4.28
CA ARG A 106 0.52 -12.32 5.23
C ARG A 106 -0.78 -13.10 5.03
N VAL A 107 -0.69 -14.42 5.02
CA VAL A 107 -1.87 -15.28 4.82
C VAL A 107 -2.93 -15.04 5.91
N SER A 108 -2.53 -14.58 7.08
CA SER A 108 -3.45 -14.27 8.19
C SER A 108 -4.10 -12.90 8.10
N ASN A 109 -3.61 -12.03 7.21
CA ASN A 109 -4.10 -10.65 7.13
C ASN A 109 -5.38 -10.56 6.28
N MET A 110 -6.47 -11.10 6.83
CA MET A 110 -7.75 -11.16 6.11
C MET A 110 -8.32 -9.78 5.74
N PRO A 111 -8.23 -8.75 6.59
CA PRO A 111 -8.72 -7.43 6.19
C PRO A 111 -8.02 -6.89 4.94
N ALA A 112 -6.70 -7.03 4.84
CA ALA A 112 -5.95 -6.58 3.65
C ALA A 112 -6.28 -7.43 2.43
N ILE A 113 -6.32 -8.75 2.59
CA ILE A 113 -6.67 -9.68 1.50
C ILE A 113 -8.03 -9.32 0.92
N THR A 114 -9.01 -9.03 1.78
CA THR A 114 -10.35 -8.64 1.35
C THR A 114 -10.31 -7.36 0.51
N VAL A 115 -9.54 -6.35 0.94
CA VAL A 115 -9.39 -5.10 0.17
C VAL A 115 -8.80 -5.40 -1.20
N TYR A 116 -7.76 -6.23 -1.26
CA TYR A 116 -7.11 -6.56 -2.53
C TYR A 116 -8.06 -7.33 -3.46
N GLU A 117 -8.74 -8.34 -2.94
CA GLU A 117 -9.70 -9.12 -3.75
C GLU A 117 -10.83 -8.25 -4.29
N LYS A 118 -11.38 -7.38 -3.47
CA LYS A 118 -12.44 -6.45 -3.91
C LYS A 118 -11.93 -5.45 -4.93
N SER A 119 -10.62 -5.22 -4.98
CA SER A 119 -9.99 -4.33 -5.95
C SER A 119 -9.49 -5.07 -7.20
N GLY A 120 -9.90 -6.32 -7.38
CA GLY A 120 -9.59 -7.07 -8.60
C GLY A 120 -8.28 -7.85 -8.57
N PHE A 121 -7.65 -7.98 -7.41
CA PHE A 121 -6.44 -8.79 -7.26
C PHE A 121 -6.79 -10.25 -7.09
N ALA A 122 -5.95 -11.12 -7.64
CA ALA A 122 -6.05 -12.57 -7.48
C ALA A 122 -4.72 -13.13 -6.96
N THR A 123 -4.79 -14.14 -6.13
CA THR A 123 -3.59 -14.84 -5.64
C THR A 123 -3.01 -15.70 -6.76
N ILE A 124 -1.72 -15.51 -7.05
CA ILE A 124 -1.01 -16.26 -8.09
C ILE A 124 0.07 -17.17 -7.53
N ASP A 125 0.49 -16.96 -6.27
CA ASP A 125 1.57 -17.74 -5.67
C ASP A 125 1.52 -17.63 -4.16
N ILE A 126 2.24 -18.53 -3.47
CA ILE A 126 2.44 -18.51 -2.02
C ILE A 126 3.94 -18.62 -1.77
N ARG A 127 4.48 -17.64 -1.02
CA ARG A 127 5.88 -17.69 -0.57
C ARG A 127 5.91 -18.26 0.84
N LYS A 128 6.48 -19.44 0.98
CA LYS A 128 6.53 -20.15 2.27
C LYS A 128 7.57 -19.52 3.19
N ASN A 129 7.22 -19.40 4.47
CA ASN A 129 8.11 -18.89 5.51
C ASN A 129 8.69 -17.53 5.16
N TYR A 130 7.92 -16.67 4.51
CA TYR A 130 8.37 -15.39 3.98
C TYR A 130 8.68 -14.38 5.09
N TYR A 131 7.83 -14.33 6.13
CA TYR A 131 7.97 -13.38 7.22
C TYR A 131 8.84 -13.97 8.33
N LYS A 132 10.01 -13.33 8.57
CA LYS A 132 11.04 -13.88 9.47
C LYS A 132 10.61 -13.87 10.93
N ASN A 133 9.75 -12.94 11.34
CA ASN A 133 9.39 -12.79 12.75
C ASN A 133 8.59 -14.00 13.29
N ASN A 134 7.79 -14.66 12.46
CA ASN A 134 6.98 -15.80 12.91
C ASN A 134 6.90 -16.94 11.90
N GLY A 135 7.64 -16.87 10.79
CA GLY A 135 7.64 -17.90 9.75
C GLY A 135 6.37 -17.97 8.91
N GLU A 136 5.51 -16.97 9.00
CA GLU A 136 4.24 -16.96 8.28
C GLU A 136 4.46 -16.89 6.78
N ASN A 137 3.58 -17.56 6.01
CA ASN A 137 3.58 -17.51 4.55
C ASN A 137 3.01 -16.18 4.05
N ALA A 138 3.36 -15.84 2.82
CA ALA A 138 2.77 -14.70 2.11
C ALA A 138 2.03 -15.18 0.87
N TYR A 139 0.85 -14.62 0.61
CA TYR A 139 0.24 -14.70 -0.72
C TYR A 139 0.88 -13.63 -1.61
N VAL A 140 1.14 -14.00 -2.86
CA VAL A 140 1.48 -13.04 -3.91
C VAL A 140 0.20 -12.79 -4.69
N MET A 141 -0.28 -11.55 -4.67
CA MET A 141 -1.52 -11.16 -5.32
C MET A 141 -1.24 -10.14 -6.42
N VAL A 142 -1.97 -10.24 -7.52
CA VAL A 142 -1.75 -9.41 -8.71
C VAL A 142 -3.07 -8.94 -9.28
N ARG A 143 -3.12 -7.68 -9.69
CA ARG A 143 -4.15 -7.15 -10.58
C ARG A 143 -3.48 -6.75 -11.88
N ASP A 144 -3.97 -7.30 -12.99
CA ASP A 144 -3.46 -7.00 -14.33
C ASP A 144 -4.40 -6.03 -15.02
N PHE A 145 -3.99 -4.76 -15.10
CA PHE A 145 -4.78 -3.70 -15.73
C PHE A 145 -4.80 -3.79 -17.25
N SER A 146 -3.85 -4.51 -17.84
CA SER A 146 -3.70 -4.56 -19.30
C SER A 146 -4.88 -5.22 -19.99
N ASN A 147 -5.64 -6.06 -19.27
CA ASN A 147 -6.81 -6.76 -19.79
C ASN A 147 -8.12 -6.05 -19.44
N GLU A 148 -8.04 -4.86 -18.83
CA GLU A 148 -9.22 -4.11 -18.38
C GLU A 148 -9.53 -2.98 -19.35
N GLN A 149 -10.81 -2.63 -19.43
CA GLN A 149 -11.26 -1.46 -20.18
C GLN A 149 -11.46 -0.28 -19.23
N PHE A 150 -11.25 0.91 -19.75
CA PHE A 150 -11.49 2.14 -19.02
C PHE A 150 -12.96 2.52 -19.05
#